data_3374c84d217dab0a190b59f6c620e4f9
#
_entry.id   3374c84d217dab0a190b59f6c620e4f9
#
_cell.length_a   1.000
_cell.length_b   1.000
_cell.length_c   1.000
_cell.angle_alpha   90.00
_cell.angle_beta   90.00
_cell.angle_gamma   90.00
#
_symmetry.space_group_name_H-M   'P 1'
#
loop_
_entity.id
_entity.type
_entity.pdbx_description
1 polymer ?
#
loop_
_entity_poly.entity_id
_entity_poly.type
_entity_poly.pdbx_seq_one_letter_code
_entity_poly.pdbx_strand_id
1 'polypeptide(L)'
;QFGGQTLLKLAMPLLRWLQSAEGQATGTRIWGTSPESIDRAEDREQFEAILRELEIRQPRNGLARSEAEALAVAESVGYPVVVRPSYVLGGRAMEVVYDEAELNRYMREAVQVEPDHPVLIDQYLQNAIEVDVDALCDRDGVVVIGGLMEHIEPAGIHSGDSACCLPSISLGDEALATIRSWARDLALRLKVQGLINLQFAVQRTESGEERVFII
;
A
#
# COMPACT_ATOMS: atom_id res chain seq x y z
N GLN A 1 2.86 -20.20 -14.38
CA GLN A 1 3.24 -18.93 -13.76
C GLN A 1 1.95 -18.16 -13.46
N PHE A 2 1.74 -17.84 -12.21
CA PHE A 2 0.57 -17.10 -11.74
C PHE A 2 1.06 -15.78 -11.15
N GLY A 3 0.37 -14.69 -11.42
CA GLY A 3 0.69 -13.36 -10.90
C GLY A 3 -0.57 -12.63 -10.45
N GLY A 4 -0.42 -11.61 -9.62
CA GLY A 4 -1.48 -10.75 -9.12
C GLY A 4 -2.14 -11.23 -7.83
N GLN A 5 -3.14 -10.48 -7.36
CA GLN A 5 -3.83 -10.68 -6.07
C GLN A 5 -4.58 -12.01 -5.93
N THR A 6 -4.92 -12.68 -7.04
CA THR A 6 -5.46 -14.04 -7.06
C THR A 6 -4.44 -15.09 -6.58
N LEU A 7 -3.18 -14.69 -6.43
CA LEU A 7 -2.08 -15.59 -6.11
C LEU A 7 -2.25 -16.22 -4.74
N LEU A 8 -2.64 -15.48 -3.71
CA LEU A 8 -2.78 -16.01 -2.36
C LEU A 8 -3.87 -17.07 -2.24
N LYS A 9 -5.01 -16.90 -2.89
CA LYS A 9 -6.10 -17.89 -2.88
C LYS A 9 -5.67 -19.24 -3.45
N LEU A 10 -4.71 -19.25 -4.40
CA LEU A 10 -4.16 -20.44 -5.01
C LEU A 10 -2.88 -20.90 -4.31
N ALA A 11 -2.02 -19.96 -3.88
CA ALA A 11 -0.72 -20.25 -3.30
C ALA A 11 -0.81 -20.89 -1.91
N MET A 12 -1.73 -20.46 -1.06
CA MET A 12 -1.88 -21.00 0.29
C MET A 12 -2.31 -22.48 0.32
N PRO A 13 -3.29 -22.93 -0.48
CA PRO A 13 -3.58 -24.36 -0.61
C PRO A 13 -2.40 -25.17 -1.16
N LEU A 14 -1.70 -24.64 -2.17
CA LEU A 14 -0.51 -25.27 -2.74
C LEU A 14 0.61 -25.38 -1.72
N LEU A 15 0.87 -24.33 -0.93
CA LEU A 15 1.86 -24.33 0.13
C LEU A 15 1.56 -25.43 1.16
N ARG A 16 0.29 -25.55 1.61
CA ARG A 16 -0.12 -26.62 2.54
C ARG A 16 0.12 -28.01 1.96
N TRP A 17 -0.20 -28.20 0.66
CA TRP A 17 0.08 -29.47 0.00
C TRP A 17 1.60 -29.74 -0.11
N LEU A 18 2.41 -28.74 -0.47
CA LEU A 18 3.88 -28.88 -0.53
C LEU A 18 4.50 -29.21 0.84
N GLN A 19 3.87 -28.81 1.93
CA GLN A 19 4.29 -29.16 3.29
C GLN A 19 3.86 -30.58 3.72
N SER A 20 2.95 -31.21 3.00
CA SER A 20 2.58 -32.63 3.23
C SER A 20 3.68 -33.58 2.80
N ALA A 21 3.63 -34.80 3.32
CA ALA A 21 4.59 -35.86 2.93
C ALA A 21 4.59 -36.12 1.42
N GLU A 22 3.41 -36.08 0.79
CA GLU A 22 3.25 -36.23 -0.66
C GLU A 22 3.91 -35.11 -1.45
N GLY A 23 3.64 -33.85 -1.04
CA GLY A 23 4.23 -32.68 -1.68
C GLY A 23 5.75 -32.63 -1.54
N GLN A 24 6.28 -32.96 -0.35
CA GLN A 24 7.72 -33.02 -0.10
C GLN A 24 8.41 -34.09 -0.97
N ALA A 25 7.75 -35.21 -1.18
CA ALA A 25 8.29 -36.33 -2.02
C ALA A 25 8.47 -35.91 -3.49
N THR A 26 7.76 -34.87 -3.97
CA THR A 26 7.90 -34.39 -5.36
C THR A 26 9.15 -33.57 -5.60
N GLY A 27 9.78 -33.01 -4.56
CA GLY A 27 10.87 -32.04 -4.68
C GLY A 27 10.43 -30.70 -5.27
N THR A 28 9.13 -30.45 -5.44
CA THR A 28 8.58 -29.20 -5.95
C THR A 28 8.75 -28.09 -4.93
N ARG A 29 9.11 -26.89 -5.37
CA ARG A 29 9.26 -25.72 -4.53
C ARG A 29 8.64 -24.48 -5.16
N ILE A 30 8.24 -23.53 -4.32
CA ILE A 30 7.80 -22.22 -4.76
C ILE A 30 9.05 -21.38 -5.11
N TRP A 31 9.01 -20.77 -6.28
CA TRP A 31 10.03 -19.81 -6.70
C TRP A 31 9.54 -18.39 -6.42
N GLY A 32 10.48 -17.53 -6.01
CA GLY A 32 10.18 -16.15 -5.68
C GLY A 32 9.75 -15.97 -4.21
N THR A 33 9.08 -14.86 -3.96
CA THR A 33 8.62 -14.49 -2.63
C THR A 33 7.65 -15.53 -2.07
N SER A 34 7.80 -15.89 -0.80
CA SER A 34 6.94 -16.90 -0.17
C SER A 34 5.50 -16.41 -0.02
N PRO A 35 4.50 -17.30 -0.07
CA PRO A 35 3.11 -16.92 0.17
C PRO A 35 2.88 -16.25 1.53
N GLU A 36 3.60 -16.66 2.57
CA GLU A 36 3.52 -16.02 3.89
C GLU A 36 4.04 -14.58 3.87
N SER A 37 5.06 -14.29 3.08
CA SER A 37 5.58 -12.94 2.90
C SER A 37 4.61 -12.07 2.11
N ILE A 38 3.96 -12.64 1.10
CA ILE A 38 2.91 -11.96 0.33
C ILE A 38 1.71 -11.67 1.23
N ASP A 39 1.28 -12.65 2.04
CA ASP A 39 0.17 -12.50 2.98
C ASP A 39 0.43 -11.37 3.99
N ARG A 40 1.66 -11.25 4.51
CA ARG A 40 2.06 -10.13 5.39
C ARG A 40 2.03 -8.77 4.72
N ALA A 41 2.26 -8.71 3.42
CA ALA A 41 2.17 -7.47 2.66
C ALA A 41 0.72 -7.09 2.32
N GLU A 42 -0.14 -8.09 2.13
CA GLU A 42 -1.57 -7.90 1.80
C GLU A 42 -2.44 -7.69 3.05
N ASP A 43 -2.07 -8.30 4.17
CA ASP A 43 -2.77 -8.15 5.44
C ASP A 43 -2.41 -6.82 6.10
N ARG A 44 -3.41 -5.94 6.22
CA ARG A 44 -3.22 -4.58 6.72
C ARG A 44 -2.61 -4.52 8.12
N GLU A 45 -3.09 -5.35 9.04
CA GLU A 45 -2.62 -5.32 10.44
C GLU A 45 -1.15 -5.78 10.53
N GLN A 46 -0.79 -6.82 9.77
CA GLN A 46 0.57 -7.31 9.70
C GLN A 46 1.49 -6.30 9.02
N PHE A 47 1.03 -5.68 7.93
CA PHE A 47 1.81 -4.66 7.23
C PHE A 47 2.04 -3.41 8.10
N GLU A 48 1.01 -2.91 8.77
CA GLU A 48 1.15 -1.80 9.73
C GLU A 48 2.10 -2.12 10.89
N ALA A 49 2.12 -3.37 11.35
CA ALA A 49 3.08 -3.79 12.37
C ALA A 49 4.53 -3.73 11.84
N ILE A 50 4.76 -4.13 10.58
CA ILE A 50 6.05 -4.01 9.90
C ILE A 50 6.46 -2.54 9.75
N LEU A 51 5.55 -1.68 9.33
CA LEU A 51 5.83 -0.25 9.16
C LEU A 51 6.22 0.40 10.48
N ARG A 52 5.53 0.07 11.57
CA ARG A 52 5.88 0.55 12.93
C ARG A 52 7.25 0.05 13.40
N GLU A 53 7.57 -1.22 13.15
CA GLU A 53 8.87 -1.80 13.49
C GLU A 53 10.02 -1.10 12.75
N LEU A 54 9.80 -0.74 11.49
CA LEU A 54 10.77 -0.07 10.63
C LEU A 54 10.74 1.46 10.74
N GLU A 55 9.88 2.01 11.59
CA GLU A 55 9.64 3.46 11.74
C GLU A 55 9.27 4.16 10.42
N ILE A 56 8.62 3.43 9.52
CA ILE A 56 8.15 3.93 8.24
C ILE A 56 6.80 4.62 8.43
N ARG A 57 6.72 5.85 7.95
CA ARG A 57 5.52 6.67 8.09
C ARG A 57 4.49 6.29 7.03
N GLN A 58 3.24 6.12 7.47
CA GLN A 58 2.06 6.01 6.61
C GLN A 58 1.05 7.12 6.92
N PRO A 59 0.10 7.44 6.03
CA PRO A 59 -1.01 8.33 6.36
C PRO A 59 -1.79 7.80 7.56
N ARG A 60 -2.31 8.72 8.40
CA ARG A 60 -3.24 8.32 9.46
C ARG A 60 -4.47 7.68 8.84
N ASN A 61 -4.97 6.64 9.46
CA ASN A 61 -6.06 5.86 8.89
C ASN A 61 -6.90 5.16 9.96
N GLY A 62 -8.03 4.63 9.55
CA GLY A 62 -8.87 3.79 10.39
C GLY A 62 -9.92 3.05 9.58
N LEU A 63 -10.58 2.10 10.24
CA LEU A 63 -11.67 1.29 9.70
C LEU A 63 -12.98 1.67 10.37
N ALA A 64 -14.06 1.76 9.61
CA ALA A 64 -15.39 2.03 10.13
C ALA A 64 -16.42 1.06 9.54
N ARG A 65 -17.31 0.55 10.40
CA ARG A 65 -18.43 -0.33 10.04
C ARG A 65 -19.78 0.36 10.20
N SER A 66 -19.78 1.58 10.72
CA SER A 66 -20.97 2.40 10.94
C SER A 66 -20.67 3.87 10.70
N GLU A 67 -21.73 4.68 10.50
CA GLU A 67 -21.60 6.14 10.40
C GLU A 67 -20.92 6.74 11.63
N ALA A 68 -21.28 6.28 12.83
CA ALA A 68 -20.69 6.78 14.08
C ALA A 68 -19.19 6.47 14.20
N GLU A 69 -18.78 5.25 13.81
CA GLU A 69 -17.35 4.89 13.77
C GLU A 69 -16.61 5.72 12.71
N ALA A 70 -17.23 5.94 11.55
CA ALA A 70 -16.64 6.73 10.47
C ALA A 70 -16.37 8.17 10.91
N LEU A 71 -17.32 8.80 11.59
CA LEU A 71 -17.16 10.14 12.16
C LEU A 71 -16.01 10.18 13.17
N ALA A 72 -15.95 9.24 14.10
CA ALA A 72 -14.90 9.19 15.11
C ALA A 72 -13.51 9.00 14.48
N VAL A 73 -13.41 8.15 13.46
CA VAL A 73 -12.16 7.96 12.70
C VAL A 73 -11.78 9.24 11.96
N ALA A 74 -12.72 9.83 11.22
CA ALA A 74 -12.45 11.06 10.46
C ALA A 74 -12.05 12.24 11.34
N GLU A 75 -12.65 12.39 12.53
CA GLU A 75 -12.23 13.38 13.53
C GLU A 75 -10.79 13.14 14.00
N SER A 76 -10.40 11.90 14.25
CA SER A 76 -9.05 11.55 14.68
C SER A 76 -8.01 11.73 13.59
N VAL A 77 -8.37 11.44 12.34
CA VAL A 77 -7.51 11.57 11.15
C VAL A 77 -7.40 13.04 10.73
N GLY A 78 -8.51 13.76 10.76
CA GLY A 78 -8.65 15.15 10.29
C GLY A 78 -8.99 15.24 8.81
N TYR A 79 -10.01 16.06 8.48
CA TYR A 79 -10.42 16.32 7.10
C TYR A 79 -9.37 17.13 6.33
N PRO A 80 -9.28 16.95 4.99
CA PRO A 80 -10.01 15.98 4.18
C PRO A 80 -9.49 14.54 4.37
N VAL A 81 -10.38 13.57 4.15
CA VAL A 81 -10.08 12.14 4.21
C VAL A 81 -10.40 11.47 2.88
N VAL A 82 -9.70 10.38 2.59
CA VAL A 82 -10.04 9.46 1.49
C VAL A 82 -10.84 8.32 2.07
N VAL A 83 -12.00 8.04 1.50
CA VAL A 83 -12.86 6.93 1.90
C VAL A 83 -12.94 5.91 0.78
N ARG A 84 -12.86 4.62 1.13
CA ARG A 84 -12.95 3.52 0.17
C ARG A 84 -13.47 2.25 0.84
N PRO A 85 -14.26 1.40 0.14
CA PRO A 85 -14.62 0.09 0.64
C PRO A 85 -13.39 -0.81 0.74
N SER A 86 -13.33 -1.69 1.73
CA SER A 86 -12.16 -2.56 1.98
C SER A 86 -11.90 -3.60 0.88
N TYR A 87 -12.87 -3.88 0.01
CA TYR A 87 -12.81 -4.97 -0.95
C TYR A 87 -13.01 -4.57 -2.42
N VAL A 88 -12.94 -3.29 -2.75
CA VAL A 88 -13.08 -2.85 -4.15
C VAL A 88 -11.72 -2.77 -4.82
N LEU A 89 -11.54 -3.60 -5.85
CA LEU A 89 -10.39 -3.56 -6.76
C LEU A 89 -10.52 -2.38 -7.74
N GLY A 90 -9.45 -1.59 -7.88
CA GLY A 90 -9.32 -0.65 -8.98
C GLY A 90 -9.93 0.73 -8.78
N GLY A 91 -9.89 1.30 -7.58
CA GLY A 91 -10.24 2.73 -7.34
C GLY A 91 -11.71 3.09 -7.54
N ARG A 92 -12.57 2.12 -7.85
CA ARG A 92 -14.03 2.33 -7.93
C ARG A 92 -14.57 2.57 -6.54
N ALA A 93 -15.38 3.62 -6.39
CA ALA A 93 -15.96 4.08 -5.13
C ALA A 93 -14.96 4.66 -4.10
N MET A 94 -13.76 5.05 -4.50
CA MET A 94 -12.89 5.89 -3.68
C MET A 94 -13.29 7.35 -3.86
N GLU A 95 -13.47 8.08 -2.75
CA GLU A 95 -13.88 9.48 -2.75
C GLU A 95 -13.05 10.28 -1.75
N VAL A 96 -12.68 11.51 -2.11
CA VAL A 96 -12.12 12.48 -1.17
C VAL A 96 -13.28 13.24 -0.54
N VAL A 97 -13.33 13.22 0.78
CA VAL A 97 -14.40 13.77 1.60
C VAL A 97 -13.85 14.92 2.43
N TYR A 98 -14.49 16.08 2.35
CA TYR A 98 -14.01 17.30 2.96
C TYR A 98 -14.69 17.66 4.28
N ASP A 99 -15.86 17.08 4.55
CA ASP A 99 -16.61 17.35 5.76
C ASP A 99 -17.50 16.17 6.19
N GLU A 100 -18.12 16.31 7.35
CA GLU A 100 -19.03 15.32 7.95
C GLU A 100 -20.25 15.02 7.06
N ALA A 101 -20.78 16.00 6.36
CA ALA A 101 -21.98 15.82 5.55
C ALA A 101 -21.71 14.91 4.34
N GLU A 102 -20.55 15.11 3.70
CA GLU A 102 -20.08 14.26 2.61
C GLU A 102 -19.75 12.86 3.11
N LEU A 103 -19.11 12.73 4.28
CA LEU A 103 -18.83 11.42 4.89
C LEU A 103 -20.11 10.63 5.16
N ASN A 104 -21.10 11.26 5.76
CA ASN A 104 -22.38 10.63 6.04
C ASN A 104 -23.14 10.22 4.77
N ARG A 105 -23.04 11.02 3.70
CA ARG A 105 -23.58 10.65 2.39
C ARG A 105 -22.89 9.38 1.87
N TYR A 106 -21.56 9.38 1.83
CA TYR A 106 -20.76 8.25 1.37
C TYR A 106 -21.07 6.96 2.16
N MET A 107 -21.11 7.05 3.50
CA MET A 107 -21.38 5.88 4.34
C MET A 107 -22.74 5.26 4.07
N ARG A 108 -23.79 6.07 3.84
CA ARG A 108 -25.12 5.55 3.49
C ARG A 108 -25.12 4.83 2.15
N GLU A 109 -24.38 5.34 1.17
CA GLU A 109 -24.29 4.70 -0.15
C GLU A 109 -23.43 3.43 -0.10
N ALA A 110 -22.27 3.47 0.56
CA ALA A 110 -21.36 2.33 0.68
C ALA A 110 -21.96 1.17 1.50
N VAL A 111 -22.60 1.45 2.62
CA VAL A 111 -23.22 0.42 3.48
C VAL A 111 -24.42 -0.25 2.80
N GLN A 112 -25.10 0.44 1.89
CA GLN A 112 -26.18 -0.19 1.09
C GLN A 112 -25.64 -1.21 0.08
N VAL A 113 -24.41 -1.03 -0.39
CA VAL A 113 -23.79 -1.91 -1.40
C VAL A 113 -23.15 -3.13 -0.74
N GLU A 114 -22.45 -2.94 0.38
CA GLU A 114 -21.72 -4.01 1.09
C GLU A 114 -21.80 -3.85 2.61
N PRO A 115 -22.92 -4.27 3.25
CA PRO A 115 -23.14 -4.02 4.68
C PRO A 115 -22.17 -4.78 5.60
N ASP A 116 -21.53 -5.84 5.13
CA ASP A 116 -20.65 -6.69 5.95
C ASP A 116 -19.16 -6.28 5.88
N HIS A 117 -18.83 -5.31 5.02
CA HIS A 117 -17.45 -4.89 4.82
C HIS A 117 -17.16 -3.50 5.40
N PRO A 118 -16.03 -3.33 6.12
CA PRO A 118 -15.67 -2.03 6.65
C PRO A 118 -15.28 -1.06 5.55
N VAL A 119 -15.49 0.23 5.80
CA VAL A 119 -14.99 1.34 5.01
C VAL A 119 -13.63 1.76 5.58
N LEU A 120 -12.66 1.93 4.71
CA LEU A 120 -11.35 2.51 5.00
C LEU A 120 -11.45 4.03 4.95
N ILE A 121 -10.86 4.68 5.93
CA ILE A 121 -10.78 6.13 6.01
C ILE A 121 -9.32 6.48 6.20
N ASP A 122 -8.72 7.07 5.19
CA ASP A 122 -7.31 7.43 5.16
C ASP A 122 -7.14 8.95 5.11
N GLN A 123 -6.10 9.48 5.72
CA GLN A 123 -5.72 10.89 5.61
C GLN A 123 -5.44 11.23 4.14
N TYR A 124 -6.11 12.25 3.62
CA TYR A 124 -5.79 12.78 2.30
C TYR A 124 -4.53 13.64 2.35
N LEU A 125 -3.51 13.24 1.62
CA LEU A 125 -2.26 13.99 1.52
C LEU A 125 -2.37 15.03 0.41
N GLN A 126 -2.82 16.23 0.77
CA GLN A 126 -2.99 17.33 -0.19
C GLN A 126 -1.65 17.72 -0.82
N ASN A 127 -1.67 17.96 -2.13
CA ASN A 127 -0.50 18.37 -2.92
C ASN A 127 0.70 17.43 -2.78
N ALA A 128 0.45 16.15 -2.50
CA ALA A 128 1.51 15.16 -2.48
C ALA A 128 1.93 14.77 -3.91
N ILE A 129 3.20 14.45 -4.05
CA ILE A 129 3.78 13.88 -5.27
C ILE A 129 3.89 12.38 -5.04
N GLU A 130 3.29 11.59 -5.92
CA GLU A 130 3.42 10.14 -5.84
C GLU A 130 4.73 9.67 -6.49
N VAL A 131 5.30 8.61 -5.93
CA VAL A 131 6.54 7.99 -6.42
C VAL A 131 6.37 6.49 -6.38
N ASP A 132 6.41 5.85 -7.54
CA ASP A 132 6.53 4.41 -7.65
C ASP A 132 8.00 3.99 -7.57
N VAL A 133 8.27 2.93 -6.82
CA VAL A 133 9.60 2.34 -6.71
C VAL A 133 9.55 0.88 -7.09
N ASP A 134 10.28 0.54 -8.15
CA ASP A 134 10.53 -0.84 -8.50
C ASP A 134 11.88 -1.30 -7.97
N ALA A 135 11.87 -2.40 -7.24
CA ALA A 135 13.08 -3.02 -6.72
C ALA A 135 13.13 -4.52 -7.02
N LEU A 136 14.34 -5.03 -7.12
CA LEU A 136 14.65 -6.44 -7.27
C LEU A 136 15.42 -6.91 -6.04
N CYS A 137 14.97 -7.98 -5.41
CA CYS A 137 15.64 -8.56 -4.27
C CYS A 137 15.96 -10.04 -4.56
N ASP A 138 17.20 -10.47 -4.30
CA ASP A 138 17.58 -11.86 -4.41
C ASP A 138 17.42 -12.60 -3.07
N ARG A 139 17.70 -13.92 -3.09
CA ARG A 139 17.61 -14.76 -1.89
C ARG A 139 18.68 -14.44 -0.84
N ASP A 140 19.77 -13.80 -1.22
CA ASP A 140 20.88 -13.45 -0.34
C ASP A 140 20.68 -12.06 0.30
N GLY A 141 19.55 -11.41 -0.02
CA GLY A 141 19.18 -10.10 0.52
C GLY A 141 19.86 -8.93 -0.18
N VAL A 142 20.35 -9.14 -1.40
CA VAL A 142 20.84 -8.03 -2.23
C VAL A 142 19.64 -7.34 -2.87
N VAL A 143 19.44 -6.06 -2.54
CA VAL A 143 18.35 -5.24 -3.07
C VAL A 143 18.89 -4.23 -4.06
N VAL A 144 18.34 -4.27 -5.28
CA VAL A 144 18.65 -3.31 -6.34
C VAL A 144 17.39 -2.48 -6.60
N ILE A 145 17.49 -1.18 -6.41
CA ILE A 145 16.43 -0.23 -6.78
C ILE A 145 16.52 0.01 -8.29
N GLY A 146 15.50 -0.40 -9.02
CA GLY A 146 15.40 -0.24 -10.47
C GLY A 146 15.17 1.21 -10.88
N GLY A 147 14.31 1.91 -10.12
CA GLY A 147 14.01 3.32 -10.36
C GLY A 147 13.07 3.90 -9.31
N LEU A 148 13.12 5.22 -9.17
CA LEU A 148 12.13 6.02 -8.46
C LEU A 148 11.42 6.85 -9.52
N MET A 149 10.17 6.49 -9.78
CA MET A 149 9.34 7.07 -10.85
C MET A 149 8.41 8.11 -10.23
N GLU A 150 8.75 9.37 -10.39
CA GLU A 150 7.94 10.49 -9.93
C GLU A 150 6.75 10.70 -10.87
N HIS A 151 5.54 10.70 -10.33
CA HIS A 151 4.34 10.94 -11.12
C HIS A 151 4.20 12.41 -11.50
N ILE A 152 3.75 12.65 -12.73
CA ILE A 152 3.45 14.00 -13.23
C ILE A 152 2.03 14.40 -12.84
N GLU A 153 1.12 13.45 -12.84
CA GLU A 153 -0.27 13.66 -12.44
C GLU A 153 -0.38 13.85 -10.91
N PRO A 154 -1.40 14.60 -10.45
CA PRO A 154 -1.66 14.75 -9.02
C PRO A 154 -1.90 13.43 -8.32
N ALA A 155 -1.52 13.36 -7.04
CA ALA A 155 -1.77 12.19 -6.19
C ALA A 155 -3.24 11.78 -6.19
N GLY A 156 -3.48 10.46 -6.24
CA GLY A 156 -4.83 9.87 -6.33
C GLY A 156 -5.23 9.43 -7.74
N ILE A 157 -4.42 9.71 -8.77
CA ILE A 157 -4.60 9.12 -10.10
C ILE A 157 -3.90 7.78 -10.14
N HIS A 158 -4.60 6.76 -10.65
CA HIS A 158 -4.06 5.40 -10.72
C HIS A 158 -2.70 5.38 -11.44
N SER A 159 -1.70 4.71 -10.88
CA SER A 159 -0.33 4.69 -11.40
C SER A 159 -0.22 4.20 -12.84
N GLY A 160 -1.09 3.27 -13.26
CA GLY A 160 -1.17 2.79 -14.64
C GLY A 160 -1.64 3.82 -15.66
N ASP A 161 -2.27 4.91 -15.19
CA ASP A 161 -2.79 6.00 -16.03
C ASP A 161 -1.95 7.29 -15.89
N SER A 162 -0.86 7.23 -15.11
CA SER A 162 0.02 8.35 -14.82
C SER A 162 1.29 8.31 -15.66
N ALA A 163 1.71 9.45 -16.19
CA ALA A 163 3.05 9.61 -16.76
C ALA A 163 4.07 9.79 -15.63
N CYS A 164 5.28 9.28 -15.82
CA CYS A 164 6.33 9.32 -14.80
C CYS A 164 7.61 9.94 -15.34
N CYS A 165 8.31 10.66 -14.47
CA CYS A 165 9.69 11.11 -14.69
C CYS A 165 10.67 10.15 -14.03
N LEU A 166 11.68 9.73 -14.80
CA LEU A 166 12.82 8.94 -14.32
C LEU A 166 14.10 9.50 -14.92
N PRO A 167 15.04 10.00 -14.12
CA PRO A 167 15.01 10.15 -12.67
C PRO A 167 13.96 11.16 -12.18
N SER A 168 13.63 11.12 -10.90
CA SER A 168 12.82 12.15 -10.23
C SER A 168 13.48 13.53 -10.40
N ILE A 169 12.67 14.56 -10.66
CA ILE A 169 13.16 15.91 -10.98
C ILE A 169 12.73 16.99 -9.99
N SER A 170 11.65 16.77 -9.24
CA SER A 170 11.09 17.78 -8.35
C SER A 170 11.37 17.52 -6.86
N LEU A 171 11.75 16.30 -6.50
CA LEU A 171 11.99 15.89 -5.11
C LEU A 171 13.44 16.13 -4.70
N GLY A 172 13.63 16.50 -3.43
CA GLY A 172 14.94 16.71 -2.83
C GLY A 172 15.68 15.40 -2.55
N ASP A 173 16.99 15.48 -2.48
CA ASP A 173 17.87 14.33 -2.24
C ASP A 173 17.56 13.58 -0.95
N GLU A 174 17.11 14.28 0.10
CA GLU A 174 16.77 13.71 1.41
C GLU A 174 15.52 12.83 1.30
N ALA A 175 14.46 13.30 0.62
CA ALA A 175 13.27 12.51 0.36
C ALA A 175 13.59 11.28 -0.49
N LEU A 176 14.37 11.44 -1.56
CA LEU A 176 14.80 10.33 -2.42
C LEU A 176 15.66 9.31 -1.68
N ALA A 177 16.54 9.74 -0.77
CA ALA A 177 17.34 8.86 0.07
C ALA A 177 16.46 8.09 1.06
N THR A 178 15.48 8.75 1.66
CA THR A 178 14.50 8.14 2.58
C THR A 178 13.70 7.05 1.86
N ILE A 179 13.17 7.35 0.67
CA ILE A 179 12.41 6.39 -0.14
C ILE A 179 13.27 5.16 -0.46
N ARG A 180 14.53 5.36 -0.88
CA ARG A 180 15.44 4.23 -1.17
C ARG A 180 15.73 3.37 0.06
N SER A 181 15.94 3.99 1.22
CA SER A 181 16.17 3.28 2.47
C SER A 181 14.95 2.44 2.83
N TRP A 182 13.77 3.05 2.87
CA TRP A 182 12.53 2.37 3.23
C TRP A 182 12.18 1.25 2.25
N ALA A 183 12.38 1.46 0.95
CA ALA A 183 12.15 0.41 -0.05
C ALA A 183 13.07 -0.79 0.18
N ARG A 184 14.34 -0.57 0.52
CA ARG A 184 15.29 -1.64 0.87
C ARG A 184 14.87 -2.36 2.14
N ASP A 185 14.54 -1.63 3.20
CA ASP A 185 14.20 -2.19 4.50
C ASP A 185 12.92 -3.04 4.41
N LEU A 186 11.92 -2.57 3.66
CA LEU A 186 10.69 -3.32 3.39
C LEU A 186 10.96 -4.59 2.58
N ALA A 187 11.74 -4.51 1.51
CA ALA A 187 12.08 -5.68 0.70
C ALA A 187 12.79 -6.76 1.54
N LEU A 188 13.71 -6.36 2.41
CA LEU A 188 14.41 -7.27 3.32
C LEU A 188 13.49 -7.84 4.39
N ARG A 189 12.69 -6.99 5.03
CA ARG A 189 11.79 -7.39 6.12
C ARG A 189 10.69 -8.33 5.65
N LEU A 190 10.17 -8.12 4.45
CA LEU A 190 9.22 -9.00 3.76
C LEU A 190 9.89 -10.23 3.13
N LYS A 191 11.22 -10.34 3.17
CA LYS A 191 11.98 -11.43 2.55
C LYS A 191 11.61 -11.62 1.07
N VAL A 192 11.52 -10.51 0.35
CA VAL A 192 11.18 -10.51 -1.06
C VAL A 192 12.22 -11.30 -1.85
N GLN A 193 11.77 -12.12 -2.79
CA GLN A 193 12.62 -12.80 -3.78
C GLN A 193 12.02 -12.53 -5.17
N GLY A 194 12.63 -11.66 -5.93
CA GLY A 194 12.14 -11.17 -7.21
C GLY A 194 11.77 -9.70 -7.12
N LEU A 195 10.76 -9.32 -7.87
CA LEU A 195 10.29 -7.92 -7.97
C LEU A 195 9.38 -7.53 -6.81
N ILE A 196 9.52 -6.28 -6.40
CA ILE A 196 8.58 -5.58 -5.52
C ILE A 196 8.34 -4.18 -6.08
N ASN A 197 7.08 -3.78 -6.16
CA ASN A 197 6.67 -2.41 -6.39
C ASN A 197 6.19 -1.81 -5.06
N LEU A 198 6.59 -0.58 -4.78
CA LEU A 198 6.23 0.18 -3.60
C LEU A 198 5.78 1.55 -4.02
N GLN A 199 4.71 2.04 -3.41
CA GLN A 199 4.16 3.36 -3.69
C GLN A 199 4.37 4.29 -2.50
N PHE A 200 4.89 5.47 -2.78
CA PHE A 200 5.15 6.52 -1.81
C PHE A 200 4.44 7.80 -2.21
N ALA A 201 4.13 8.61 -1.22
CA ALA A 201 3.70 9.98 -1.41
C ALA A 201 4.63 10.93 -0.66
N VAL A 202 5.05 12.00 -1.30
CA VAL A 202 5.88 13.04 -0.71
C VAL A 202 5.06 14.31 -0.60
N GLN A 203 4.74 14.71 0.62
CA GLN A 203 4.01 15.94 0.89
C GLN A 203 4.98 17.06 1.26
N ARG A 204 4.85 18.21 0.60
CA ARG A 204 5.55 19.43 0.99
C ARG A 204 4.72 20.22 1.99
N THR A 205 5.34 20.54 3.12
CA THR A 205 4.75 21.45 4.11
C THR A 205 4.85 22.90 3.63
N GLU A 206 4.12 23.80 4.28
CA GLU A 206 4.22 25.24 4.01
C GLU A 206 5.63 25.81 4.24
N SER A 207 6.41 25.17 5.12
CA SER A 207 7.82 25.50 5.37
C SER A 207 8.78 24.98 4.31
N GLY A 208 8.28 24.17 3.34
CA GLY A 208 9.09 23.55 2.29
C GLY A 208 9.73 22.22 2.71
N GLU A 209 9.46 21.72 3.92
CA GLU A 209 9.90 20.38 4.35
C GLU A 209 9.18 19.30 3.56
N GLU A 210 9.90 18.30 3.07
CA GLU A 210 9.34 17.13 2.38
C GLU A 210 9.13 15.98 3.36
N ARG A 211 7.89 15.50 3.45
CA ARG A 211 7.50 14.38 4.30
C ARG A 211 7.13 13.19 3.44
N VAL A 212 7.88 12.12 3.57
CA VAL A 212 7.64 10.86 2.86
C VAL A 212 6.64 10.00 3.63
N PHE A 213 5.73 9.38 2.89
CA PHE A 213 4.76 8.40 3.37
C PHE A 213 4.75 7.20 2.42
N ILE A 214 4.57 5.99 2.95
CA ILE A 214 4.16 4.84 2.13
C ILE A 214 2.64 4.83 2.02
N ILE A 215 2.08 4.47 0.84
CA ILE A 215 0.65 4.52 0.56
C ILE A 215 0.12 3.20 -0.02
#